data_a0eed7a438505bd941ea661d494d6feb
#
_entry.id   a0eed7a438505bd941ea661d494d6feb
#
_cell.length_a   1.000
_cell.length_b   1.000
_cell.length_c   1.000
_cell.angle_alpha   90.00
_cell.angle_beta   90.00
_cell.angle_gamma   90.00
#
_symmetry.space_group_name_H-M   'P 1'
#
loop_
_entity.id
_entity.type
_entity.pdbx_description
1 polymer ?
#
loop_
_entity_poly.entity_id
_entity_poly.type
_entity_poly.pdbx_seq_one_letter_code
_entity_poly.pdbx_strand_id
1 'polypeptide(L)'
;YRVGGAVRDTLLSQPFHETDWVVVGSTAGALKEAGFKQVGSDFPVFLHPVTREEYALARTERKSGPGYHGFTVFADPNVTLEEDLQRRDLTINAMAMDASGRLIDPYGGQRDLDEKVLRHVSDSFSEDPLRVLRVCRFAARYEHLGFSVATETFELMRAIVAGGGLQLSLIHI
;
A
#
# COMPACT_ATOMS: atom_id res chain seq x y z
N TYR A 1 9.13 4.71 9.29
CA TYR A 1 8.27 5.66 8.60
C TYR A 1 6.82 5.29 8.79
N ARG A 2 5.98 6.27 9.13
CA ARG A 2 4.52 6.11 9.04
C ARG A 2 4.12 6.15 7.57
N VAL A 3 3.20 5.29 7.13
CA VAL A 3 2.88 5.12 5.70
C VAL A 3 1.39 4.98 5.43
N GLY A 4 1.02 5.07 4.16
CA GLY A 4 -0.30 4.66 3.68
C GLY A 4 -1.46 5.51 4.17
N GLY A 5 -2.50 4.83 4.64
CA GLY A 5 -3.77 5.45 5.05
C GLY A 5 -3.63 6.54 6.09
N ALA A 6 -2.80 6.33 7.11
CA ALA A 6 -2.58 7.32 8.17
C ALA A 6 -1.93 8.61 7.67
N VAL A 7 -1.01 8.53 6.69
CA VAL A 7 -0.40 9.71 6.06
C VAL A 7 -1.43 10.44 5.21
N ARG A 8 -2.12 9.73 4.32
CA ARG A 8 -3.20 10.28 3.48
C ARG A 8 -4.26 10.98 4.31
N ASP A 9 -4.80 10.31 5.34
CA ASP A 9 -5.91 10.84 6.13
C ASP A 9 -5.44 12.02 7.01
N THR A 10 -4.17 12.06 7.44
CA THR A 10 -3.55 13.25 8.07
C THR A 10 -3.57 14.45 7.12
N LEU A 11 -3.14 14.27 5.85
CA LEU A 11 -3.11 15.34 4.85
C LEU A 11 -4.52 15.81 4.47
N LEU A 12 -5.50 14.91 4.45
CA LEU A 12 -6.91 15.23 4.22
C LEU A 12 -7.63 15.80 5.46
N SER A 13 -6.96 15.93 6.59
CA SER A 13 -7.57 16.30 7.89
C SER A 13 -8.75 15.39 8.26
N GLN A 14 -8.67 14.12 7.88
CA GLN A 14 -9.66 13.08 8.20
C GLN A 14 -9.22 12.27 9.42
N PRO A 15 -10.15 11.82 10.26
CA PRO A 15 -9.82 10.93 11.36
C PRO A 15 -9.32 9.56 10.84
N PHE A 16 -8.31 9.00 11.50
CA PHE A 16 -7.85 7.64 11.28
C PHE A 16 -7.63 6.94 12.62
N HIS A 17 -7.74 5.62 12.64
CA HIS A 17 -7.65 4.81 13.85
C HIS A 17 -6.46 3.86 13.84
N GLU A 18 -5.94 3.55 12.67
CA GLU A 18 -4.84 2.60 12.48
C GLU A 18 -3.63 3.33 11.90
N THR A 19 -2.45 3.01 12.42
CA THR A 19 -1.19 3.55 11.93
C THR A 19 -0.30 2.41 11.49
N ASP A 20 0.03 2.39 10.20
CA ASP A 20 0.97 1.45 9.62
C ASP A 20 2.37 2.05 9.57
N TRP A 21 3.35 1.24 9.97
CA TRP A 21 4.75 1.61 9.95
C TRP A 21 5.55 0.73 9.00
N VAL A 22 6.43 1.34 8.20
CA VAL A 22 7.44 0.63 7.42
C VAL A 22 8.82 0.83 8.05
N VAL A 23 9.53 -0.26 8.24
CA VAL A 23 10.89 -0.29 8.77
C VAL A 23 11.86 -0.62 7.63
N VAL A 24 12.77 0.30 7.35
CA VAL A 24 13.83 0.18 6.33
C VAL A 24 15.15 -0.15 7.02
N GLY A 25 15.98 -0.95 6.39
CA GLY A 25 17.32 -1.27 6.88
C GLY A 25 17.35 -2.21 8.10
N SER A 26 16.30 -3.01 8.31
CA SER A 26 16.20 -3.91 9.45
C SER A 26 15.83 -5.34 9.04
N THR A 27 15.83 -6.26 10.00
CA THR A 27 15.48 -7.67 9.80
C THR A 27 14.39 -8.11 10.77
N ALA A 28 13.72 -9.22 10.45
CA ALA A 28 12.75 -9.85 11.34
C ALA A 28 13.38 -10.26 12.68
N GLY A 29 14.64 -10.68 12.68
CA GLY A 29 15.40 -11.01 13.88
C GLY A 29 15.56 -9.79 14.78
N ALA A 30 16.03 -8.67 14.23
CA ALA A 30 16.23 -7.43 14.97
C ALA A 30 14.93 -6.90 15.59
N LEU A 31 13.80 -6.98 14.88
CA LEU A 31 12.50 -6.59 15.44
C LEU A 31 12.07 -7.49 16.58
N LYS A 32 12.28 -8.81 16.49
CA LYS A 32 11.97 -9.75 17.57
C LYS A 32 12.84 -9.50 18.80
N GLU A 33 14.14 -9.26 18.60
CA GLU A 33 15.07 -8.90 19.68
C GLU A 33 14.69 -7.59 20.37
N ALA A 34 14.12 -6.63 19.62
CA ALA A 34 13.55 -5.41 20.17
C ALA A 34 12.17 -5.59 20.84
N GLY A 35 11.67 -6.84 20.96
CA GLY A 35 10.44 -7.17 21.66
C GLY A 35 9.16 -7.08 20.81
N PHE A 36 9.26 -6.88 19.51
CA PHE A 36 8.10 -6.90 18.63
C PHE A 36 7.57 -8.32 18.44
N LYS A 37 6.25 -8.47 18.45
CA LYS A 37 5.58 -9.76 18.23
C LYS A 37 5.19 -9.93 16.76
N GLN A 38 5.76 -10.92 16.10
CA GLN A 38 5.37 -11.28 14.73
C GLN A 38 3.96 -11.84 14.70
N VAL A 39 3.14 -11.36 13.75
CA VAL A 39 1.81 -11.87 13.39
C VAL A 39 1.74 -12.03 11.87
N GLY A 40 0.87 -12.95 11.41
CA GLY A 40 0.79 -13.31 9.98
C GLY A 40 1.87 -14.31 9.56
N SER A 41 1.47 -15.27 8.73
CA SER A 41 2.34 -16.32 8.18
C SER A 41 2.96 -15.86 6.85
N ASP A 42 2.14 -15.31 5.97
CA ASP A 42 2.53 -15.01 4.59
C ASP A 42 3.17 -13.63 4.45
N PHE A 43 2.73 -12.69 5.28
CA PHE A 43 3.26 -11.33 5.35
C PHE A 43 3.63 -11.02 6.79
N PRO A 44 4.91 -11.09 7.15
CA PRO A 44 5.31 -10.84 8.53
C PRO A 44 5.07 -9.37 8.91
N VAL A 45 4.03 -9.16 9.70
CA VAL A 45 3.73 -7.92 10.41
C VAL A 45 4.19 -8.09 11.84
N PHE A 46 4.70 -7.04 12.43
CA PHE A 46 5.24 -7.02 13.78
C PHE A 46 4.45 -6.02 14.62
N LEU A 47 3.87 -6.48 15.72
CA LEU A 47 3.17 -5.60 16.65
C LEU A 47 4.16 -4.99 17.66
N HIS A 48 4.11 -3.67 17.77
CA HIS A 48 4.91 -2.95 18.77
C HIS A 48 4.56 -3.43 20.19
N PRO A 49 5.53 -3.68 21.09
CA PRO A 49 5.29 -4.31 22.39
C PRO A 49 4.34 -3.50 23.29
N VAL A 50 4.33 -2.19 23.17
CA VAL A 50 3.54 -1.28 24.02
C VAL A 50 2.30 -0.76 23.28
N THR A 51 2.50 -0.08 22.13
CA THR A 51 1.39 0.60 21.40
C THR A 51 0.52 -0.35 20.59
N ARG A 52 1.03 -1.56 20.28
CA ARG A 52 0.37 -2.58 19.45
C ARG A 52 0.15 -2.14 17.99
N GLU A 53 0.73 -1.03 17.60
CA GLU A 53 0.74 -0.59 16.20
C GLU A 53 1.48 -1.59 15.32
N GLU A 54 1.10 -1.63 14.05
CA GLU A 54 1.62 -2.57 13.06
C GLU A 54 2.86 -2.02 12.36
N TYR A 55 3.92 -2.82 12.39
CA TYR A 55 5.20 -2.56 11.75
C TYR A 55 5.48 -3.64 10.72
N ALA A 56 5.76 -3.25 9.49
CA ALA A 56 6.19 -4.15 8.43
C ALA A 56 7.61 -3.78 7.97
N LEU A 57 8.43 -4.78 7.64
CA LEU A 57 9.69 -4.52 6.96
C LEU A 57 9.43 -4.00 5.55
N ALA A 58 10.26 -3.06 5.08
CA ALA A 58 10.28 -2.67 3.68
C ALA A 58 10.47 -3.89 2.79
N ARG A 59 9.67 -4.00 1.73
CA ARG A 59 9.64 -5.20 0.90
C ARG A 59 9.32 -4.89 -0.55
N THR A 60 9.79 -5.76 -1.42
CA THR A 60 9.33 -5.87 -2.79
C THR A 60 8.46 -7.11 -2.95
N GLU A 61 7.59 -7.10 -3.93
CA GLU A 61 6.72 -8.22 -4.27
C GLU A 61 7.01 -8.63 -5.72
N ARG A 62 7.15 -9.93 -5.97
CA ARG A 62 7.28 -10.47 -7.32
C ARG A 62 6.17 -11.45 -7.58
N LYS A 63 5.52 -11.30 -8.72
CA LYS A 63 4.50 -12.25 -9.16
C LYS A 63 5.18 -13.58 -9.48
N SER A 64 4.81 -14.63 -8.76
CA SER A 64 5.31 -16.01 -8.91
C SER A 64 4.25 -17.00 -9.41
N GLY A 65 2.99 -16.55 -9.50
CA GLY A 65 1.86 -17.38 -9.93
C GLY A 65 0.57 -16.59 -10.16
N PRO A 66 -0.51 -17.23 -10.56
CA PRO A 66 -1.82 -16.60 -10.72
C PRO A 66 -2.51 -16.37 -9.37
N GLY A 67 -3.33 -15.30 -9.29
CA GLY A 67 -4.19 -14.99 -8.13
C GLY A 67 -3.48 -14.33 -6.95
N TYR A 68 -4.22 -14.17 -5.84
CA TYR A 68 -3.79 -13.48 -4.63
C TYR A 68 -2.57 -14.12 -3.93
N HIS A 69 -2.46 -15.45 -3.94
CA HIS A 69 -1.31 -16.19 -3.37
C HIS A 69 -0.11 -16.30 -4.32
N GLY A 70 -0.21 -15.72 -5.52
CA GLY A 70 0.83 -15.77 -6.54
C GLY A 70 1.95 -14.75 -6.37
N PHE A 71 2.20 -14.23 -5.17
CA PHE A 71 3.27 -13.28 -4.89
C PHE A 71 4.32 -13.89 -3.97
N THR A 72 5.58 -13.72 -4.34
CA THR A 72 6.70 -13.97 -3.43
C THR A 72 7.15 -12.62 -2.87
N VAL A 73 7.13 -12.53 -1.55
CA VAL A 73 7.54 -11.33 -0.80
C VAL A 73 9.02 -11.44 -0.46
N PHE A 74 9.76 -10.39 -0.77
CA PHE A 74 11.17 -10.24 -0.44
C PHE A 74 11.32 -9.06 0.52
N ALA A 75 11.51 -9.37 1.81
CA ALA A 75 11.90 -8.39 2.81
C ALA A 75 13.42 -8.52 3.02
N ASP A 76 14.16 -7.55 2.54
CA ASP A 76 15.61 -7.48 2.65
C ASP A 76 16.00 -6.11 3.20
N PRO A 77 17.03 -6.01 4.09
CA PRO A 77 17.48 -4.73 4.62
C PRO A 77 17.89 -3.69 3.57
N ASN A 78 18.23 -4.13 2.35
CA ASN A 78 18.60 -3.24 1.26
C ASN A 78 17.39 -2.69 0.49
N VAL A 79 16.17 -3.18 0.75
CA VAL A 79 14.95 -2.63 0.13
C VAL A 79 14.75 -1.21 0.62
N THR A 80 14.66 -0.29 -0.32
CA THR A 80 14.48 1.13 -0.05
C THR A 80 13.02 1.47 0.29
N LEU A 81 12.80 2.64 0.87
CA LEU A 81 11.45 3.14 1.11
C LEU A 81 10.69 3.35 -0.21
N GLU A 82 11.37 3.88 -1.23
CA GLU A 82 10.78 4.11 -2.54
C GLU A 82 10.29 2.82 -3.19
N GLU A 83 11.07 1.74 -3.11
CA GLU A 83 10.66 0.42 -3.65
C GLU A 83 9.43 -0.13 -2.92
N ASP A 84 9.34 0.02 -1.58
CA ASP A 84 8.14 -0.37 -0.84
C ASP A 84 6.92 0.47 -1.23
N LEU A 85 7.10 1.77 -1.43
CA LEU A 85 6.02 2.66 -1.85
C LEU A 85 5.58 2.39 -3.29
N GLN A 86 6.51 2.01 -4.20
CA GLN A 86 6.23 1.74 -5.61
C GLN A 86 5.24 0.59 -5.84
N ARG A 87 5.28 -0.43 -5.00
CA ARG A 87 4.40 -1.61 -5.12
C ARG A 87 2.97 -1.36 -4.65
N ARG A 88 2.65 -0.20 -4.08
CA ARG A 88 1.32 0.13 -3.57
C ARG A 88 0.32 0.40 -4.67
N ASP A 89 -0.96 0.44 -4.31
CA ASP A 89 -2.07 0.56 -5.26
C ASP A 89 -2.21 1.98 -5.85
N LEU A 90 -2.32 2.99 -4.99
CA LEU A 90 -2.58 4.37 -5.38
C LEU A 90 -1.50 5.31 -4.87
N THR A 91 -1.19 6.37 -5.64
CA THR A 91 -0.23 7.41 -5.26
C THR A 91 -0.55 8.02 -3.89
N ILE A 92 -1.82 8.27 -3.60
CA ILE A 92 -2.29 8.80 -2.31
C ILE A 92 -2.04 7.86 -1.12
N ASN A 93 -1.77 6.58 -1.37
CA ASN A 93 -1.38 5.58 -0.37
C ASN A 93 0.12 5.26 -0.40
N ALA A 94 0.86 5.83 -1.38
CA ALA A 94 2.29 5.61 -1.59
C ALA A 94 3.14 6.78 -1.07
N MET A 95 2.72 7.35 0.04
CA MET A 95 3.42 8.40 0.78
C MET A 95 3.89 7.88 2.12
N ALA A 96 4.97 8.44 2.62
CA ALA A 96 5.51 8.18 3.93
C ALA A 96 5.77 9.48 4.70
N MET A 97 5.81 9.38 6.03
CA MET A 97 6.17 10.48 6.91
C MET A 97 7.21 10.00 7.91
N ASP A 98 8.31 10.72 8.04
CA ASP A 98 9.35 10.40 9.01
C ASP A 98 8.98 10.85 10.43
N ALA A 99 9.85 10.54 11.40
CA ALA A 99 9.64 10.89 12.80
C ALA A 99 9.63 12.41 13.06
N SER A 100 10.19 13.22 12.17
CA SER A 100 10.15 14.70 12.25
C SER A 100 8.86 15.29 11.66
N GLY A 101 8.01 14.47 11.03
CA GLY A 101 6.81 14.89 10.33
C GLY A 101 7.06 15.31 8.88
N ARG A 102 8.28 15.11 8.34
CA ARG A 102 8.59 15.40 6.94
C ARG A 102 7.94 14.39 6.03
N LEU A 103 7.19 14.88 5.03
CA LEU A 103 6.59 14.06 3.99
C LEU A 103 7.65 13.56 2.99
N ILE A 104 7.54 12.28 2.62
CA ILE A 104 8.32 11.62 1.57
C ILE A 104 7.31 11.11 0.56
N ASP A 105 7.30 11.72 -0.62
CA ASP A 105 6.31 11.50 -1.67
C ASP A 105 6.97 11.34 -3.05
N PRO A 106 7.58 10.19 -3.33
CA PRO A 106 8.28 9.98 -4.60
C PRO A 106 7.35 9.84 -5.81
N TYR A 107 6.06 9.57 -5.59
CA TYR A 107 5.10 9.27 -6.65
C TYR A 107 4.00 10.34 -6.84
N GLY A 108 4.11 11.49 -6.16
CA GLY A 108 3.21 12.62 -6.35
C GLY A 108 1.83 12.43 -5.71
N GLY A 109 1.75 11.67 -4.62
CA GLY A 109 0.50 11.42 -3.91
C GLY A 109 -0.12 12.67 -3.31
N GLN A 110 0.70 13.63 -2.83
CA GLN A 110 0.19 14.90 -2.32
C GLN A 110 -0.49 15.72 -3.43
N ARG A 111 0.13 15.79 -4.61
CA ARG A 111 -0.49 16.46 -5.76
C ARG A 111 -1.82 15.81 -6.13
N ASP A 112 -1.87 14.47 -6.20
CA ASP A 112 -3.08 13.75 -6.52
C ASP A 112 -4.17 13.90 -5.43
N LEU A 113 -3.79 14.11 -4.15
CA LEU A 113 -4.72 14.50 -3.09
C LEU A 113 -5.32 15.89 -3.31
N ASP A 114 -4.48 16.87 -3.65
CA ASP A 114 -4.89 18.25 -3.87
C ASP A 114 -5.80 18.36 -5.11
N GLU A 115 -5.48 17.60 -6.17
CA GLU A 115 -6.27 17.49 -7.40
C GLU A 115 -7.47 16.55 -7.27
N LYS A 116 -7.60 15.81 -6.15
CA LYS A 116 -8.66 14.82 -5.88
C LYS A 116 -8.69 13.70 -6.91
N VAL A 117 -7.54 13.13 -7.21
CA VAL A 117 -7.36 12.09 -8.22
C VAL A 117 -6.93 10.77 -7.59
N LEU A 118 -7.56 9.67 -8.00
CA LEU A 118 -7.16 8.32 -7.68
C LEU A 118 -6.33 7.76 -8.83
N ARG A 119 -5.01 7.79 -8.69
CA ARG A 119 -4.03 7.35 -9.68
C ARG A 119 -3.25 6.15 -9.18
N HIS A 120 -3.05 5.14 -10.02
CA HIS A 120 -2.16 4.02 -9.70
C HIS A 120 -0.69 4.46 -9.65
N VAL A 121 0.11 3.77 -8.85
CA VAL A 121 1.52 4.17 -8.63
C VAL A 121 2.42 3.77 -9.80
N SER A 122 2.27 2.54 -10.30
CA SER A 122 3.15 1.96 -11.31
C SER A 122 2.45 0.84 -12.09
N ASP A 123 3.11 0.31 -13.11
CA ASP A 123 2.61 -0.81 -13.92
C ASP A 123 2.38 -2.09 -13.11
N SER A 124 3.04 -2.23 -11.94
CA SER A 124 2.79 -3.33 -11.01
C SER A 124 1.36 -3.37 -10.47
N PHE A 125 0.57 -2.29 -10.68
CA PHE A 125 -0.87 -2.29 -10.39
C PHE A 125 -1.60 -3.44 -11.07
N SER A 126 -1.22 -3.77 -12.31
CA SER A 126 -1.84 -4.85 -13.10
C SER A 126 -1.55 -6.27 -12.58
N GLU A 127 -0.55 -6.42 -11.72
CA GLU A 127 -0.15 -7.73 -11.18
C GLU A 127 -1.18 -8.30 -10.19
N ASP A 128 -1.89 -7.43 -9.45
CA ASP A 128 -2.93 -7.81 -8.49
C ASP A 128 -4.31 -7.27 -8.91
N PRO A 129 -5.18 -8.11 -9.49
CA PRO A 129 -6.53 -7.70 -9.89
C PRO A 129 -7.41 -7.17 -8.74
N LEU A 130 -7.14 -7.52 -7.47
CA LEU A 130 -7.89 -7.01 -6.33
C LEU A 130 -7.71 -5.50 -6.15
N ARG A 131 -6.65 -4.92 -6.71
CA ARG A 131 -6.44 -3.47 -6.70
C ARG A 131 -7.56 -2.72 -7.43
N VAL A 132 -8.19 -3.33 -8.45
CA VAL A 132 -9.38 -2.77 -9.10
C VAL A 132 -10.51 -2.55 -8.08
N LEU A 133 -10.80 -3.57 -7.26
CA LEU A 133 -11.83 -3.47 -6.23
C LEU A 133 -11.45 -2.44 -5.14
N ARG A 134 -10.17 -2.34 -4.81
CA ARG A 134 -9.66 -1.34 -3.87
C ARG A 134 -9.87 0.08 -4.40
N VAL A 135 -9.58 0.35 -5.69
CA VAL A 135 -9.84 1.65 -6.33
C VAL A 135 -11.33 1.97 -6.32
N CYS A 136 -12.21 1.01 -6.67
CA CYS A 136 -13.66 1.20 -6.60
C CYS A 136 -14.11 1.56 -5.18
N ARG A 137 -13.56 0.90 -4.15
CA ARG A 137 -13.84 1.22 -2.74
C ARG A 137 -13.39 2.63 -2.37
N PHE A 138 -12.20 3.06 -2.81
CA PHE A 138 -11.72 4.42 -2.57
C PHE A 138 -12.55 5.46 -3.33
N ALA A 139 -12.93 5.19 -4.58
CA ALA A 139 -13.80 6.06 -5.34
C ALA A 139 -15.14 6.29 -4.64
N ALA A 140 -15.78 5.22 -4.15
CA ALA A 140 -17.01 5.31 -3.39
C ALA A 140 -16.81 6.04 -2.04
N ARG A 141 -15.71 5.74 -1.32
CA ARG A 141 -15.41 6.36 -0.02
C ARG A 141 -15.20 7.87 -0.14
N TYR A 142 -14.55 8.33 -1.21
CA TYR A 142 -14.13 9.72 -1.39
C TYR A 142 -14.95 10.49 -2.43
N GLU A 143 -16.05 9.90 -2.93
CA GLU A 143 -16.98 10.58 -3.84
C GLU A 143 -17.45 11.92 -3.28
N HIS A 144 -17.85 11.93 -2.01
CA HIS A 144 -18.32 13.13 -1.31
C HIS A 144 -17.27 14.23 -1.16
N LEU A 145 -15.96 13.90 -1.30
CA LEU A 145 -14.84 14.84 -1.34
C LEU A 145 -14.52 15.31 -2.76
N GLY A 146 -15.19 14.76 -3.78
CA GLY A 146 -15.01 15.09 -5.18
C GLY A 146 -13.85 14.37 -5.86
N PHE A 147 -13.40 13.23 -5.33
CA PHE A 147 -12.37 12.42 -5.98
C PHE A 147 -12.89 11.71 -7.23
N SER A 148 -12.03 11.65 -8.25
CA SER A 148 -12.27 10.90 -9.50
C SER A 148 -11.11 9.98 -9.81
N VAL A 149 -11.35 8.92 -10.59
CA VAL A 149 -10.30 8.01 -11.03
C VAL A 149 -9.60 8.63 -12.24
N ALA A 150 -8.26 8.63 -12.22
CA ALA A 150 -7.45 9.07 -13.35
C ALA A 150 -7.77 8.25 -14.61
N THR A 151 -7.79 8.89 -15.78
CA THR A 151 -8.15 8.24 -17.06
C THR A 151 -7.31 7.01 -17.33
N GLU A 152 -5.99 7.12 -17.19
CA GLU A 152 -5.04 6.03 -17.39
C GLU A 152 -5.24 4.87 -16.38
N THR A 153 -5.64 5.19 -15.14
CA THR A 153 -5.97 4.17 -14.13
C THR A 153 -7.27 3.47 -14.49
N PHE A 154 -8.28 4.20 -14.94
CA PHE A 154 -9.55 3.64 -15.36
C PHE A 154 -9.39 2.72 -16.57
N GLU A 155 -8.58 3.11 -17.57
CA GLU A 155 -8.27 2.28 -18.74
C GLU A 155 -7.55 1.00 -18.34
N LEU A 156 -6.58 1.08 -17.44
CA LEU A 156 -5.87 -0.07 -16.90
C LEU A 156 -6.82 -1.03 -16.17
N MET A 157 -7.70 -0.49 -15.30
CA MET A 157 -8.73 -1.28 -14.62
C MET A 157 -9.65 -2.02 -15.62
N ARG A 158 -10.08 -1.33 -16.70
CA ARG A 158 -10.90 -1.95 -17.76
C ARG A 158 -10.16 -3.10 -18.45
N ALA A 159 -8.88 -2.92 -18.75
CA ALA A 159 -8.06 -3.97 -19.37
C ALA A 159 -7.92 -5.19 -18.45
N ILE A 160 -7.69 -5.00 -17.15
CA ILE A 160 -7.61 -6.08 -16.16
C ILE A 160 -8.93 -6.87 -16.09
N VAL A 161 -10.07 -6.16 -16.05
CA VAL A 161 -11.40 -6.79 -16.01
C VAL A 161 -11.68 -7.57 -17.29
N ALA A 162 -11.41 -6.99 -18.45
CA ALA A 162 -11.61 -7.63 -19.77
C ALA A 162 -10.72 -8.89 -19.93
N GLY A 163 -9.53 -8.90 -19.32
CA GLY A 163 -8.64 -10.05 -19.29
C GLY A 163 -9.06 -11.17 -18.31
N GLY A 164 -10.23 -11.05 -17.65
CA GLY A 164 -10.74 -12.05 -16.70
C GLY A 164 -10.02 -12.08 -15.34
N GLY A 165 -9.17 -11.10 -15.05
CA GLY A 165 -8.36 -11.07 -13.83
C GLY A 165 -9.17 -11.14 -12.53
N LEU A 166 -10.37 -10.54 -12.49
CA LEU A 166 -11.23 -10.55 -11.31
C LEU A 166 -11.91 -11.89 -11.06
N GLN A 167 -12.19 -12.70 -12.08
CA GLN A 167 -12.86 -13.98 -11.90
C GLN A 167 -12.01 -14.97 -11.09
N LEU A 168 -10.70 -14.98 -11.31
CA LEU A 168 -9.75 -15.81 -10.56
C LEU A 168 -9.58 -15.35 -9.11
N SER A 169 -9.74 -14.05 -8.84
CA SER A 169 -9.55 -13.48 -7.50
C SER A 169 -10.80 -13.59 -6.63
N LEU A 170 -12.01 -13.53 -7.21
CA LEU A 170 -13.27 -13.63 -6.47
C LEU A 170 -13.56 -15.06 -5.96
N ILE A 171 -12.99 -16.09 -6.59
CA ILE A 171 -13.15 -17.50 -6.17
C ILE A 171 -12.45 -17.74 -4.81
N HIS A 172 -11.50 -16.89 -4.41
CA HIS A 172 -10.74 -17.03 -3.16
C HIS A 172 -11.20 -16.09 -2.02
N ILE A 173 -12.24 -15.32 -2.24
CA ILE A 173 -12.88 -14.49 -1.21
C ILE A 173 -14.08 -15.24 -0.60
#